data_a80df4ab325c65330ba6787f93f50b68
#
_entry.id   a80df4ab325c65330ba6787f93f50b68
#
_cell.length_a   1.000
_cell.length_b   1.000
_cell.length_c   1.000
_cell.angle_alpha   90.00
_cell.angle_beta   90.00
_cell.angle_gamma   90.00
#
_symmetry.space_group_name_H-M   'P 1'
#
loop_
_entity.id
_entity.type
_entity.pdbx_description
1 polymer ?
#
loop_
_entity_poly.entity_id
_entity_poly.type
_entity_poly.pdbx_seq_one_letter_code
_entity_poly.pdbx_strand_id
1 'polypeptide(L)'
;MGVWRLGQRLTSVQLHIIARGKLGRSPEAELLERYAKRIAWPFRHTELPETGGASPAPITPAREVLLDEHGKQMSSEDFAALLGKWRDEGVREVRFLIGAADGHGAKARQEADLLLGFGTMTWPHLLVRAMLAEQLWRATSILAGHPYHRSG
;
A
#
# COMPACT_ATOMS: atom_id res chain seq x y z
N MET A 1 -18.88 -18.64 16.34
CA MET A 1 -18.64 -17.26 16.77
C MET A 1 -17.18 -16.98 17.07
N GLY A 2 -16.54 -17.77 17.92
CA GLY A 2 -15.13 -17.51 18.29
C GLY A 2 -14.17 -17.67 17.13
N VAL A 3 -14.34 -18.67 16.31
CA VAL A 3 -13.47 -18.93 15.15
C VAL A 3 -13.55 -17.78 14.14
N TRP A 4 -14.76 -17.27 13.91
CA TRP A 4 -14.97 -16.16 12.99
C TRP A 4 -14.28 -14.89 13.50
N ARG A 5 -14.41 -14.59 14.79
CA ARG A 5 -13.74 -13.43 15.40
C ARG A 5 -12.23 -13.57 15.39
N LEU A 6 -11.72 -14.77 15.64
CA LEU A 6 -10.30 -15.04 15.57
C LEU A 6 -9.78 -14.83 14.14
N GLY A 7 -10.52 -15.31 13.16
CA GLY A 7 -10.15 -15.11 11.76
C GLY A 7 -10.05 -13.62 11.40
N GLN A 8 -10.99 -12.80 11.86
CA GLN A 8 -10.94 -11.37 11.65
C GLN A 8 -9.72 -10.74 12.31
N ARG A 9 -9.37 -11.11 13.53
CA ARG A 9 -8.20 -10.60 14.22
C ARG A 9 -6.92 -10.97 13.50
N LEU A 10 -6.83 -12.22 13.03
CA LEU A 10 -5.65 -12.73 12.34
C LEU A 10 -5.44 -12.05 10.99
N THR A 11 -6.52 -11.53 10.37
CA THR A 11 -6.42 -10.83 9.09
C THR A 11 -6.45 -9.32 9.25
N SER A 12 -6.40 -8.80 10.48
CA SER A 12 -6.50 -7.37 10.75
C SER A 12 -5.14 -6.70 10.58
N VAL A 13 -4.74 -6.49 9.33
CA VAL A 13 -3.55 -5.74 8.96
C VAL A 13 -4.01 -4.43 8.36
N GLN A 14 -3.56 -3.30 8.91
CA GLN A 14 -3.86 -2.00 8.32
C GLN A 14 -2.94 -1.76 7.12
N LEU A 15 -3.54 -1.49 5.97
CA LEU A 15 -2.83 -1.02 4.79
C LEU A 15 -2.87 0.50 4.80
N HIS A 16 -1.71 1.13 4.87
CA HIS A 16 -1.64 2.57 5.09
C HIS A 16 -0.79 3.22 4.00
N ILE A 17 -1.44 4.03 3.14
CA ILE A 17 -0.74 4.85 2.16
C ILE A 17 -0.39 6.18 2.82
N ILE A 18 0.89 6.49 2.88
CA ILE A 18 1.39 7.75 3.40
C ILE A 18 2.08 8.47 2.25
N ALA A 19 1.48 9.55 1.78
CA ALA A 19 1.93 10.21 0.56
C ALA A 19 2.14 11.70 0.80
N ARG A 20 3.14 12.26 0.11
CA ARG A 20 3.39 13.69 0.16
C ARG A 20 2.55 14.41 -0.88
N GLY A 21 2.00 15.53 -0.49
CA GLY A 21 1.14 16.34 -1.34
C GLY A 21 -0.32 15.95 -1.25
N LYS A 22 -1.17 16.84 -1.73
CA LYS A 22 -2.62 16.67 -1.66
C LYS A 22 -3.18 16.26 -3.00
N LEU A 23 -4.09 15.28 -2.99
CA LEU A 23 -4.86 14.92 -4.19
C LEU A 23 -5.90 15.99 -4.54
N GLY A 24 -6.45 16.65 -3.52
CA GLY A 24 -7.51 17.61 -3.74
C GLY A 24 -8.73 16.99 -4.41
N ARG A 25 -9.34 17.73 -5.32
CA ARG A 25 -10.47 17.28 -6.13
C ARG A 25 -9.98 16.90 -7.51
N SER A 26 -9.31 15.78 -7.61
CA SER A 26 -8.71 15.34 -8.86
C SER A 26 -9.33 14.02 -9.31
N PRO A 27 -9.18 13.67 -10.60
CA PRO A 27 -9.55 12.32 -11.05
C PRO A 27 -8.85 11.23 -10.26
N GLU A 28 -7.61 11.45 -9.87
CA GLU A 28 -6.83 10.51 -9.07
C GLU A 28 -7.45 10.31 -7.68
N ALA A 29 -7.99 11.37 -7.08
CA ALA A 29 -8.69 11.28 -5.80
C ALA A 29 -9.95 10.42 -5.92
N GLU A 30 -10.70 10.58 -7.00
CA GLU A 30 -11.90 9.78 -7.26
C GLU A 30 -11.54 8.31 -7.46
N LEU A 31 -10.47 8.02 -8.20
CA LEU A 31 -10.01 6.65 -8.40
C LEU A 31 -9.56 6.02 -7.10
N LEU A 32 -8.77 6.73 -6.30
CA LEU A 32 -8.31 6.21 -5.02
C LEU A 32 -9.50 5.87 -4.13
N GLU A 33 -10.47 6.77 -4.03
CA GLU A 33 -11.67 6.53 -3.22
C GLU A 33 -12.45 5.31 -3.70
N ARG A 34 -12.59 5.17 -5.02
CA ARG A 34 -13.28 4.02 -5.60
C ARG A 34 -12.65 2.70 -5.17
N TYR A 35 -11.35 2.61 -5.26
CA TYR A 35 -10.65 1.37 -4.91
C TYR A 35 -10.58 1.18 -3.40
N ALA A 36 -10.37 2.24 -2.64
CA ALA A 36 -10.29 2.17 -1.18
C ALA A 36 -11.55 1.55 -0.57
N LYS A 37 -12.71 1.91 -1.09
CA LYS A 37 -13.99 1.36 -0.61
C LYS A 37 -14.11 -0.15 -0.79
N ARG A 38 -13.34 -0.73 -1.71
CA ARG A 38 -13.39 -2.15 -2.04
C ARG A 38 -12.33 -2.98 -1.36
N ILE A 39 -11.34 -2.33 -0.73
CA ILE A 39 -10.29 -3.03 0.01
C ILE A 39 -10.92 -3.66 1.26
N ALA A 40 -10.81 -4.99 1.38
CA ALA A 40 -11.44 -5.72 2.49
C ALA A 40 -10.69 -5.57 3.81
N TRP A 41 -9.39 -5.27 3.75
CA TRP A 41 -8.58 -5.04 4.94
C TRP A 41 -8.74 -3.60 5.44
N PRO A 42 -8.44 -3.31 6.71
CA PRO A 42 -8.43 -1.92 7.18
C PRO A 42 -7.51 -1.08 6.30
N PHE A 43 -7.99 0.07 5.88
CA PHE A 43 -7.26 0.94 4.96
C PHE A 43 -7.23 2.36 5.48
N ARG A 44 -6.08 3.01 5.35
CA ARG A 44 -5.90 4.40 5.73
C ARG A 44 -5.06 5.11 4.68
N HIS A 45 -5.39 6.36 4.40
CA HIS A 45 -4.63 7.23 3.52
C HIS A 45 -4.29 8.52 4.29
N THR A 46 -3.01 8.81 4.40
CA THR A 46 -2.51 10.02 5.07
C THR A 46 -1.73 10.86 4.09
N GLU A 47 -2.03 12.14 4.05
CA GLU A 47 -1.30 13.10 3.23
C GLU A 47 -0.37 13.92 4.12
N LEU A 48 0.91 13.99 3.73
CA LEU A 48 1.90 14.82 4.38
C LEU A 48 2.19 16.04 3.51
N PRO A 49 2.71 17.14 4.10
CA PRO A 49 3.19 18.25 3.29
C PRO A 49 4.27 17.80 2.32
N GLU A 50 4.52 18.60 1.27
CA GLU A 50 5.59 18.32 0.31
C GLU A 50 6.93 18.15 1.00
N THR A 51 7.18 18.94 2.03
CA THR A 51 8.39 18.85 2.84
C THR A 51 8.02 18.93 4.31
N GLY A 52 8.79 18.25 5.16
CA GLY A 52 8.58 18.28 6.60
C GLY A 52 7.37 17.48 7.04
N GLY A 53 6.87 17.79 8.24
CA GLY A 53 5.80 17.05 8.85
C GLY A 53 6.26 15.68 9.35
N ALA A 54 5.45 15.08 10.21
CA ALA A 54 5.75 13.77 10.78
C ALA A 54 4.71 12.76 10.34
N SER A 55 5.18 11.57 9.96
CA SER A 55 4.28 10.45 9.71
C SER A 55 3.60 10.02 11.01
N PRO A 56 2.37 9.54 10.94
CA PRO A 56 1.73 8.94 12.11
C PRO A 56 2.59 7.80 12.66
N ALA A 57 2.51 7.58 13.97
CA ALA A 57 3.22 6.49 14.61
C ALA A 57 2.75 5.14 14.03
N PRO A 58 3.67 4.20 13.74
CA PRO A 58 3.27 2.92 13.19
C PRO A 58 2.59 2.03 14.24
N ILE A 59 1.72 1.14 13.76
CA ILE A 59 1.16 0.06 14.58
C ILE A 59 2.11 -1.12 14.43
N THR A 60 2.89 -1.38 15.45
CA THR A 60 3.94 -2.42 15.38
C THR A 60 3.41 -3.81 15.73
N PRO A 61 3.97 -4.87 15.13
CA PRO A 61 5.03 -4.84 14.12
C PRO A 61 4.53 -4.33 12.77
N ALA A 62 5.33 -3.47 12.15
CA ALA A 62 4.99 -2.85 10.88
C ALA A 62 6.02 -3.18 9.80
N ARG A 63 5.62 -3.02 8.55
CA ARG A 63 6.53 -3.11 7.39
C ARG A 63 6.42 -1.84 6.58
N GLU A 64 7.55 -1.40 6.03
CA GLU A 64 7.58 -0.21 5.18
C GLU A 64 7.93 -0.59 3.75
N VAL A 65 7.08 -0.15 2.84
CA VAL A 65 7.26 -0.29 1.40
C VAL A 65 7.39 1.11 0.82
N LEU A 66 8.51 1.39 0.16
CA LEU A 66 8.67 2.65 -0.56
C LEU A 66 8.38 2.44 -2.04
N LEU A 67 7.52 3.28 -2.60
CA LEU A 67 7.26 3.31 -4.03
C LEU A 67 8.42 4.03 -4.70
N ASP A 68 9.10 3.34 -5.60
CA ASP A 68 10.32 3.84 -6.24
C ASP A 68 10.40 3.29 -7.65
N GLU A 69 10.69 4.16 -8.63
CA GLU A 69 10.77 3.74 -10.03
C GLU A 69 11.89 2.73 -10.29
N HIS A 70 12.90 2.70 -9.42
CA HIS A 70 13.99 1.72 -9.49
C HIS A 70 13.78 0.55 -8.53
N GLY A 71 12.58 0.43 -7.97
CA GLY A 71 12.26 -0.64 -7.04
C GLY A 71 12.02 -1.97 -7.75
N LYS A 72 11.85 -3.00 -6.93
CA LYS A 72 11.56 -4.34 -7.42
C LYS A 72 10.22 -4.36 -8.13
N GLN A 73 10.20 -4.94 -9.32
CA GLN A 73 8.96 -5.17 -10.06
C GLN A 73 8.40 -6.53 -9.65
N MET A 74 7.15 -6.54 -9.25
CA MET A 74 6.47 -7.76 -8.79
C MET A 74 5.18 -7.96 -9.57
N SER A 75 4.81 -9.21 -9.79
CA SER A 75 3.46 -9.50 -10.27
C SER A 75 2.44 -9.21 -9.18
N SER A 76 1.18 -9.04 -9.57
CA SER A 76 0.11 -8.85 -8.59
C SER A 76 -0.02 -10.06 -7.67
N GLU A 77 0.20 -11.26 -8.19
CA GLU A 77 0.18 -12.49 -7.41
C GLU A 77 1.30 -12.53 -6.37
N ASP A 78 2.52 -12.15 -6.76
CA ASP A 78 3.65 -12.11 -5.83
C ASP A 78 3.45 -11.03 -4.77
N PHE A 79 2.89 -9.89 -5.16
CA PHE A 79 2.58 -8.83 -4.20
C PHE A 79 1.53 -9.30 -3.19
N ALA A 80 0.48 -9.97 -3.66
CA ALA A 80 -0.53 -10.54 -2.77
C ALA A 80 0.08 -11.58 -1.82
N ALA A 81 0.96 -12.45 -2.33
CA ALA A 81 1.62 -13.46 -1.52
C ALA A 81 2.48 -12.81 -0.41
N LEU A 82 3.16 -11.70 -0.73
CA LEU A 82 3.95 -10.98 0.25
C LEU A 82 3.08 -10.40 1.37
N LEU A 83 1.96 -9.77 1.01
CA LEU A 83 1.02 -9.25 2.02
C LEU A 83 0.46 -10.37 2.89
N GLY A 84 0.13 -11.51 2.27
CA GLY A 84 -0.34 -12.68 3.01
C GLY A 84 0.71 -13.23 3.96
N LYS A 85 1.97 -13.26 3.53
CA LYS A 85 3.09 -13.68 4.38
C LYS A 85 3.22 -12.77 5.60
N TRP A 86 3.23 -11.46 5.40
CA TRP A 86 3.34 -10.51 6.50
C TRP A 86 2.15 -10.64 7.46
N ARG A 87 0.94 -10.80 6.93
CA ARG A 87 -0.24 -11.07 7.76
C ARG A 87 -0.02 -12.29 8.65
N ASP A 88 0.45 -13.38 8.06
CA ASP A 88 0.63 -14.65 8.76
C ASP A 88 1.78 -14.57 9.78
N GLU A 89 2.73 -13.66 9.60
CA GLU A 89 3.82 -13.38 10.53
C GLU A 89 3.41 -12.44 11.67
N GLY A 90 2.17 -11.99 11.69
CA GLY A 90 1.68 -11.12 12.75
C GLY A 90 1.91 -9.64 12.54
N VAL A 91 2.27 -9.22 11.33
CA VAL A 91 2.40 -7.79 10.99
C VAL A 91 1.04 -7.12 11.16
N ARG A 92 1.03 -5.93 11.78
CA ARG A 92 -0.20 -5.21 12.06
C ARG A 92 -0.44 -4.02 11.16
N GLU A 93 0.62 -3.53 10.53
CA GLU A 93 0.49 -2.43 9.57
C GLU A 93 1.53 -2.58 8.48
N VAL A 94 1.10 -2.40 7.22
CA VAL A 94 2.01 -2.24 6.08
C VAL A 94 1.86 -0.81 5.60
N ARG A 95 2.97 -0.08 5.62
CA ARG A 95 3.01 1.34 5.27
C ARG A 95 3.63 1.50 3.89
N PHE A 96 2.90 2.15 3.02
CA PHE A 96 3.33 2.42 1.65
C PHE A 96 3.65 3.91 1.54
N LEU A 97 4.93 4.22 1.37
CA LEU A 97 5.38 5.60 1.34
C LEU A 97 5.57 6.05 -0.10
N ILE A 98 4.86 7.12 -0.45
CA ILE A 98 4.96 7.75 -1.76
C ILE A 98 5.55 9.14 -1.54
N GLY A 99 6.78 9.33 -2.00
CA GLY A 99 7.50 10.58 -1.80
C GLY A 99 7.02 11.70 -2.70
N ALA A 100 7.61 12.88 -2.49
CA ALA A 100 7.44 14.02 -3.38
C ALA A 100 8.11 13.75 -4.74
N ALA A 101 7.98 14.68 -5.67
CA ALA A 101 8.48 14.52 -7.04
C ALA A 101 9.98 14.20 -7.11
N ASP A 102 10.77 14.63 -6.12
CA ASP A 102 12.21 14.36 -6.06
C ASP A 102 12.54 13.00 -5.41
N GLY A 103 11.54 12.24 -4.98
CA GLY A 103 11.73 10.90 -4.45
C GLY A 103 12.02 10.82 -2.96
N HIS A 104 12.47 9.65 -2.53
CA HIS A 104 12.77 9.35 -1.12
C HIS A 104 14.26 9.63 -0.83
N GLY A 105 14.55 9.98 0.44
CA GLY A 105 15.92 10.13 0.89
C GLY A 105 16.65 8.78 1.01
N ALA A 106 17.98 8.83 1.05
CA ALA A 106 18.80 7.64 1.10
C ALA A 106 18.52 6.78 2.36
N LYS A 107 18.31 7.43 3.50
CA LYS A 107 18.05 6.72 4.76
C LYS A 107 16.76 5.91 4.68
N ALA A 108 15.68 6.52 4.17
CA ALA A 108 14.39 5.84 4.02
C ALA A 108 14.53 4.64 3.09
N ARG A 109 15.28 4.79 2.00
CA ARG A 109 15.51 3.70 1.05
C ARG A 109 16.26 2.53 1.68
N GLN A 110 17.24 2.81 2.56
CA GLN A 110 18.01 1.77 3.24
C GLN A 110 17.21 1.06 4.32
N GLU A 111 16.32 1.75 4.99
CA GLU A 111 15.55 1.19 6.11
C GLU A 111 14.26 0.50 5.67
N ALA A 112 13.84 0.67 4.44
CA ALA A 112 12.60 0.07 3.95
C ALA A 112 12.70 -1.45 3.86
N ASP A 113 11.59 -2.12 4.11
CA ASP A 113 11.49 -3.57 3.94
C ASP A 113 11.41 -3.94 2.46
N LEU A 114 10.91 -3.04 1.62
CA LEU A 114 10.77 -3.26 0.19
C LEU A 114 10.80 -1.91 -0.54
N LEU A 115 11.54 -1.87 -1.64
CA LEU A 115 11.40 -0.81 -2.66
C LEU A 115 10.57 -1.41 -3.78
N LEU A 116 9.40 -0.85 -4.04
CA LEU A 116 8.44 -1.38 -5.01
C LEU A 116 8.31 -0.45 -6.19
N GLY A 117 8.49 -0.97 -7.40
CA GLY A 117 8.33 -0.22 -8.64
C GLY A 117 7.20 -0.75 -9.50
N PHE A 118 6.55 0.15 -10.22
CA PHE A 118 5.49 -0.17 -11.18
C PHE A 118 6.02 -0.12 -12.63
N GLY A 119 7.23 -0.62 -12.83
CA GLY A 119 7.90 -0.57 -14.12
C GLY A 119 9.02 0.47 -14.10
N THR A 120 9.74 0.56 -15.21
CA THR A 120 10.91 1.44 -15.31
C THR A 120 10.57 2.85 -15.81
N MET A 121 9.35 3.05 -16.28
CA MET A 121 8.89 4.37 -16.67
C MET A 121 8.52 5.20 -15.46
N THR A 122 8.70 6.50 -15.56
CA THR A 122 8.29 7.43 -14.51
C THR A 122 6.80 7.67 -14.59
N TRP A 123 6.10 7.52 -13.47
CA TRP A 123 4.67 7.79 -13.36
C TRP A 123 4.42 9.03 -12.53
N PRO A 124 3.40 9.84 -12.86
CA PRO A 124 3.01 10.94 -11.97
C PRO A 124 2.67 10.42 -10.58
N HIS A 125 3.21 11.04 -9.54
CA HIS A 125 3.05 10.51 -8.19
C HIS A 125 1.59 10.49 -7.71
N LEU A 126 0.73 11.38 -8.19
CA LEU A 126 -0.68 11.33 -7.86
C LEU A 126 -1.36 10.10 -8.46
N LEU A 127 -0.99 9.75 -9.70
CA LEU A 127 -1.53 8.57 -10.36
C LEU A 127 -1.04 7.30 -9.69
N VAL A 128 0.22 7.24 -9.29
CA VAL A 128 0.80 6.09 -8.57
C VAL A 128 -0.02 5.77 -7.31
N ARG A 129 -0.50 6.80 -6.62
CA ARG A 129 -1.31 6.64 -5.42
C ARG A 129 -2.60 5.87 -5.71
N ALA A 130 -3.28 6.21 -6.81
CA ALA A 130 -4.48 5.50 -7.25
C ALA A 130 -4.15 4.09 -7.75
N MET A 131 -3.04 3.94 -8.49
CA MET A 131 -2.58 2.64 -8.97
C MET A 131 -2.28 1.69 -7.80
N LEU A 132 -1.65 2.19 -6.76
CA LEU A 132 -1.37 1.40 -5.57
C LEU A 132 -2.67 0.96 -4.88
N ALA A 133 -3.64 1.86 -4.73
CA ALA A 133 -4.92 1.50 -4.14
C ALA A 133 -5.61 0.38 -4.93
N GLU A 134 -5.54 0.42 -6.24
CA GLU A 134 -6.07 -0.66 -7.09
C GLU A 134 -5.35 -1.98 -6.81
N GLN A 135 -4.02 -1.96 -6.72
CA GLN A 135 -3.26 -3.17 -6.43
C GLN A 135 -3.54 -3.72 -5.03
N LEU A 136 -3.81 -2.87 -4.06
CA LEU A 136 -4.19 -3.31 -2.72
C LEU A 136 -5.56 -3.99 -2.73
N TRP A 137 -6.52 -3.46 -3.47
CA TRP A 137 -7.80 -4.13 -3.67
C TRP A 137 -7.59 -5.47 -4.36
N ARG A 138 -6.81 -5.50 -5.44
CA ARG A 138 -6.51 -6.72 -6.18
C ARG A 138 -5.85 -7.77 -5.30
N ALA A 139 -4.83 -7.38 -4.53
CA ALA A 139 -4.11 -8.29 -3.64
C ALA A 139 -5.01 -8.89 -2.56
N THR A 140 -5.82 -8.06 -1.90
CA THR A 140 -6.74 -8.55 -0.88
C THR A 140 -7.83 -9.43 -1.48
N SER A 141 -8.22 -9.17 -2.73
CA SER A 141 -9.16 -10.02 -3.46
C SER A 141 -8.54 -11.39 -3.77
N ILE A 142 -7.29 -11.42 -4.21
CA ILE A 142 -6.56 -12.68 -4.44
C ILE A 142 -6.50 -13.50 -3.15
N LEU A 143 -6.13 -12.88 -2.04
CA LEU A 143 -5.99 -13.57 -0.75
C LEU A 143 -7.34 -14.09 -0.23
N ALA A 144 -8.43 -13.44 -0.57
CA ALA A 144 -9.78 -13.87 -0.19
C ALA A 144 -10.38 -14.89 -1.16
N GLY A 145 -9.69 -15.22 -2.25
CA GLY A 145 -10.24 -16.09 -3.29
C GLY A 145 -11.33 -15.42 -4.12
N HIS A 146 -11.41 -14.10 -4.10
CA HIS A 146 -12.42 -13.35 -4.84
C HIS A 146 -12.09 -13.30 -6.33
N PRO A 147 -13.10 -13.40 -7.24
CA PRO A 147 -12.84 -13.48 -8.68
C PRO A 147 -12.43 -12.18 -9.36
N TYR A 148 -12.21 -11.10 -8.63
CA TYR A 148 -11.84 -9.82 -9.25
C TYR A 148 -10.58 -9.95 -10.11
N HIS A 149 -9.51 -10.56 -9.57
CA HIS A 149 -8.25 -10.70 -10.29
C HIS A 149 -8.34 -11.82 -11.32
N ARG A 150 -7.93 -11.50 -12.55
CA ARG A 150 -7.79 -12.49 -13.61
C ARG A 150 -6.39 -12.39 -14.20
N SER A 151 -5.67 -13.51 -14.22
CA SER A 151 -4.34 -13.59 -14.81
C SER A 151 -4.46 -13.58 -16.34
N GLY A 152 -3.61 -12.83 -16.95
CA GLY A 152 -3.55 -12.75 -18.41
C GLY A 152 -4.34 -11.61 -19.00
#